data_486b84397b20ebb924f90a09448f1656
#
_entry.id   486b84397b20ebb924f90a09448f1656
#
_cell.length_a   1.000
_cell.length_b   1.000
_cell.length_c   1.000
_cell.angle_alpha   90.00
_cell.angle_beta   90.00
_cell.angle_gamma   90.00
#
_symmetry.space_group_name_H-M   'P 1'
#
loop_
_entity.id
_entity.type
_entity.pdbx_description
1 polymer ?
#
loop_
_entity_poly.entity_id
_entity_poly.type
_entity_poly.pdbx_seq_one_letter_code
_entity_poly.pdbx_strand_id
1 'polypeptide(L)'
;MIQYPAELPLPLQEGYGLSTVDPMRSTQMVTGRTRYRVRHRYVPTEVRFNFNFSQAEAGIFEAWYARTINNGMEWFEIQLLTPAGFTTYQAHFKSLPGPPELTQVSRWRYSAVVQLKERPLIPAGWEQFPQFWLNKDIIDLAINREWPEA
;
A
#
# COMPACT_ATOMS: atom_id res chain seq x y z
N MET A 1 8.55 -14.97 5.78
CA MET A 1 8.80 -13.65 5.15
C MET A 1 8.90 -12.58 6.22
N ILE A 2 9.73 -11.57 5.99
CA ILE A 2 9.91 -10.45 6.92
C ILE A 2 8.61 -9.66 7.00
N GLN A 3 8.19 -9.32 8.22
CA GLN A 3 6.97 -8.55 8.45
C GLN A 3 7.30 -7.18 9.03
N TYR A 4 6.48 -6.20 8.67
CA TYR A 4 6.53 -4.90 9.34
C TYR A 4 6.19 -5.10 10.83
N PRO A 5 6.96 -4.51 11.75
CA PRO A 5 6.73 -4.74 13.18
C PRO A 5 5.32 -4.35 13.60
N ALA A 6 4.64 -5.28 14.27
CA ALA A 6 3.27 -5.06 14.72
C ALA A 6 3.17 -3.99 15.83
N GLU A 7 4.26 -3.75 16.53
CA GLU A 7 4.34 -2.74 17.59
C GLU A 7 4.44 -1.31 17.05
N LEU A 8 4.80 -1.15 15.79
CA LEU A 8 4.90 0.17 15.17
C LEU A 8 3.55 0.59 14.59
N PRO A 9 3.20 1.88 14.64
CA PRO A 9 1.98 2.38 14.04
C PRO A 9 2.03 2.25 12.52
N LEU A 10 0.87 2.04 11.92
CA LEU A 10 0.71 2.01 10.47
C LEU A 10 0.86 3.42 9.88
N PRO A 11 1.10 3.53 8.56
CA PRO A 11 1.21 4.82 7.90
C PRO A 11 0.00 5.73 8.11
N LEU A 12 0.25 7.02 8.15
CA LEU A 12 -0.80 8.03 8.29
C LEU A 12 -1.60 8.17 7.00
N GLN A 13 -2.83 8.64 7.13
CA GLN A 13 -3.68 8.99 5.98
C GLN A 13 -3.16 10.24 5.26
N GLU A 14 -2.56 11.17 5.97
CA GLU A 14 -2.00 12.37 5.40
C GLU A 14 -0.87 12.06 4.41
N GLY A 15 -1.00 12.53 3.19
CA GLY A 15 -0.02 12.28 2.14
C GLY A 15 -0.03 10.86 1.57
N TYR A 16 -1.01 10.04 1.96
CA TYR A 16 -1.15 8.67 1.48
C TYR A 16 -1.71 8.66 0.06
N GLY A 17 -1.01 8.00 -0.85
CA GLY A 17 -1.47 7.88 -2.22
C GLY A 17 -0.82 6.71 -2.95
N LEU A 18 -1.54 6.17 -3.91
CA LEU A 18 -1.08 5.08 -4.76
C LEU A 18 -0.83 5.62 -6.17
N SER A 19 0.21 5.09 -6.82
CA SER A 19 0.54 5.38 -8.21
C SER A 19 0.92 4.08 -8.89
N THR A 20 0.17 3.70 -9.90
CA THR A 20 0.48 2.52 -10.72
C THR A 20 1.13 2.98 -12.01
N VAL A 21 2.23 2.33 -12.38
CA VAL A 21 2.86 2.57 -13.68
C VAL A 21 1.87 2.20 -14.78
N ASP A 22 1.68 3.11 -15.73
CA ASP A 22 0.75 2.85 -16.83
C ASP A 22 1.27 1.70 -17.72
N PRO A 23 0.57 0.57 -17.77
CA PRO A 23 0.96 -0.55 -18.61
C PRO A 23 0.64 -0.34 -20.08
N MET A 24 -0.10 0.71 -20.40
CA MET A 24 -0.55 0.99 -21.76
C MET A 24 0.49 1.80 -22.53
N ARG A 25 0.72 1.40 -23.75
CA ARG A 25 1.52 2.19 -24.70
C ARG A 25 0.63 2.76 -25.77
N SER A 26 0.70 4.08 -25.96
CA SER A 26 0.05 4.75 -27.07
C SER A 26 1.07 5.08 -28.15
N THR A 27 0.73 4.84 -29.41
CA THR A 27 1.54 5.21 -30.56
C THR A 27 0.67 6.04 -31.51
N GLN A 28 1.10 7.26 -31.78
CA GLN A 28 0.43 8.12 -32.76
C GLN A 28 0.88 7.72 -34.16
N MET A 29 -0.07 7.37 -35.02
CA MET A 29 0.22 6.99 -36.39
C MET A 29 0.24 8.22 -37.31
N VAL A 30 0.93 8.11 -38.44
CA VAL A 30 1.02 9.17 -39.46
C VAL A 30 -0.35 9.62 -39.93
N THR A 31 -1.37 8.75 -39.88
CA THR A 31 -2.77 9.06 -40.25
C THR A 31 -3.54 9.84 -39.17
N GLY A 32 -2.92 10.21 -38.06
CA GLY A 32 -3.54 10.92 -36.93
C GLY A 32 -4.31 10.02 -35.94
N ARG A 33 -4.36 8.72 -36.17
CA ARG A 33 -5.00 7.78 -35.26
C ARG A 33 -3.98 7.32 -34.23
N THR A 34 -4.43 7.19 -32.97
CA THR A 34 -3.61 6.68 -31.87
C THR A 34 -3.90 5.20 -31.66
N ARG A 35 -2.85 4.41 -31.64
CA ARG A 35 -2.95 2.98 -31.26
C ARG A 35 -2.62 2.81 -29.79
N TYR A 36 -3.44 2.01 -29.10
CA TYR A 36 -3.25 1.66 -27.70
C TYR A 36 -3.01 0.16 -27.57
N ARG A 37 -2.05 -0.21 -26.74
CA ARG A 37 -1.79 -1.62 -26.40
C ARG A 37 -1.27 -1.73 -24.98
N VAL A 38 -1.55 -2.86 -24.33
CA VAL A 38 -0.95 -3.19 -23.04
C VAL A 38 0.48 -3.67 -23.29
N ARG A 39 1.46 -2.91 -22.82
CA ARG A 39 2.89 -3.25 -22.98
C ARG A 39 3.35 -4.24 -21.93
N HIS A 40 2.89 -4.10 -20.70
CA HIS A 40 3.26 -4.93 -19.57
C HIS A 40 2.00 -5.39 -18.82
N ARG A 41 1.93 -6.68 -18.52
CA ARG A 41 0.82 -7.25 -17.74
C ARG A 41 1.02 -7.05 -16.24
N TYR A 42 2.26 -7.01 -15.80
CA TYR A 42 2.63 -6.88 -14.39
C TYR A 42 3.43 -5.60 -14.22
N VAL A 43 2.82 -4.61 -13.62
CA VAL A 43 3.46 -3.33 -13.31
C VAL A 43 3.43 -3.11 -11.81
N PRO A 44 4.52 -2.57 -11.22
CA PRO A 44 4.51 -2.26 -9.81
C PRO A 44 3.56 -1.10 -9.50
N THR A 45 2.94 -1.17 -8.34
CA THR A 45 2.19 -0.04 -7.77
C THR A 45 3.05 0.59 -6.70
N GLU A 46 3.23 1.90 -6.77
CA GLU A 46 3.94 2.66 -5.76
C GLU A 46 2.96 3.25 -4.76
N VAL A 47 3.29 3.16 -3.48
CA VAL A 47 2.52 3.75 -2.40
C VAL A 47 3.38 4.76 -1.69
N ARG A 48 2.89 6.01 -1.59
CA ARG A 48 3.52 7.07 -0.82
C ARG A 48 2.77 7.26 0.48
N PHE A 49 3.51 7.34 1.57
CA PHE A 49 2.92 7.55 2.87
C PHE A 49 3.91 8.19 3.84
N ASN A 50 3.39 8.66 4.94
CA ASN A 50 4.16 9.22 6.03
C ASN A 50 3.96 8.38 7.29
N PHE A 51 5.02 8.24 8.08
CA PHE A 51 4.95 7.67 9.41
C PHE A 51 5.07 8.78 10.46
N ASN A 52 4.44 8.57 11.59
CA ASN A 52 4.60 9.41 12.77
C ASN A 52 4.90 8.51 13.96
N PHE A 53 6.16 8.54 14.39
CA PHE A 53 6.66 7.67 15.45
C PHE A 53 7.02 8.47 16.70
N SER A 54 6.86 7.84 17.87
CA SER A 54 7.47 8.32 19.11
C SER A 54 8.99 8.08 19.05
N GLN A 55 9.72 8.61 20.03
CA GLN A 55 11.18 8.45 20.10
C GLN A 55 11.60 6.98 20.08
N ALA A 56 10.95 6.15 20.89
CA ALA A 56 11.25 4.72 20.95
C ALA A 56 10.87 3.98 19.66
N GLU A 57 9.72 4.31 19.09
CA GLU A 57 9.24 3.72 17.83
C GLU A 57 10.15 4.07 16.66
N ALA A 58 10.63 5.30 16.59
CA ALA A 58 11.57 5.74 15.56
C ALA A 58 12.89 4.95 15.63
N GLY A 59 13.40 4.70 16.83
CA GLY A 59 14.60 3.89 17.03
C GLY A 59 14.41 2.44 16.56
N ILE A 60 13.27 1.85 16.86
CA ILE A 60 12.92 0.50 16.40
C ILE A 60 12.80 0.45 14.87
N PHE A 61 12.14 1.43 14.29
CA PHE A 61 11.96 1.51 12.83
C PHE A 61 13.30 1.61 12.11
N GLU A 62 14.19 2.46 12.56
CA GLU A 62 15.52 2.60 11.94
C GLU A 62 16.35 1.32 12.07
N ALA A 63 16.33 0.68 13.22
CA ALA A 63 17.03 -0.58 13.42
C ALA A 63 16.46 -1.69 12.54
N TRP A 64 15.16 -1.78 12.44
CA TRP A 64 14.48 -2.74 11.55
C TRP A 64 14.84 -2.49 10.09
N TYR A 65 14.79 -1.23 9.66
CA TYR A 65 15.14 -0.86 8.29
C TYR A 65 16.58 -1.22 7.94
N ALA A 66 17.52 -0.87 8.82
CA ALA A 66 18.93 -1.07 8.54
C ALA A 66 19.36 -2.54 8.63
N ARG A 67 18.82 -3.28 9.56
CA ARG A 67 19.29 -4.64 9.90
C ARG A 67 18.38 -5.73 9.38
N THR A 68 17.08 -5.64 9.61
CA THR A 68 16.13 -6.69 9.25
C THR A 68 15.86 -6.75 7.77
N ILE A 69 15.63 -5.61 7.14
CA ILE A 69 15.42 -5.54 5.69
C ILE A 69 16.65 -5.09 4.92
N ASN A 70 17.81 -5.10 5.57
CA ASN A 70 19.10 -4.83 4.95
C ASN A 70 19.11 -3.52 4.13
N ASN A 71 18.81 -2.41 4.78
CA ASN A 71 18.71 -1.07 4.18
C ASN A 71 17.73 -0.99 3.01
N GLY A 72 16.62 -1.71 3.12
CA GLY A 72 15.56 -1.69 2.11
C GLY A 72 15.74 -2.68 0.97
N MET A 73 16.75 -3.54 1.01
CA MET A 73 16.99 -4.54 -0.04
C MET A 73 16.00 -5.70 -0.03
N GLU A 74 15.44 -6.01 1.13
CA GLU A 74 14.55 -7.16 1.29
C GLU A 74 13.09 -6.76 1.15
N TRP A 75 12.29 -7.70 0.65
CA TRP A 75 10.84 -7.58 0.62
C TRP A 75 10.27 -7.85 2.00
N PHE A 76 9.19 -7.16 2.34
CA PHE A 76 8.50 -7.35 3.61
C PHE A 76 6.98 -7.29 3.41
N GLU A 77 6.25 -7.78 4.38
CA GLU A 77 4.80 -7.72 4.39
C GLU A 77 4.32 -6.59 5.29
N ILE A 78 3.38 -5.82 4.80
CA ILE A 78 2.76 -4.72 5.54
C ILE A 78 1.27 -4.65 5.20
N GLN A 79 0.45 -4.31 6.18
CA GLN A 79 -0.97 -4.06 5.97
C GLN A 79 -1.17 -2.63 5.48
N LEU A 80 -1.82 -2.50 4.34
CA LEU A 80 -2.08 -1.20 3.71
C LEU A 80 -3.53 -1.13 3.26
N LEU A 81 -4.08 0.09 3.33
CA LEU A 81 -5.39 0.38 2.78
C LEU A 81 -5.25 0.75 1.31
N THR A 82 -5.94 0.01 0.45
CA THR A 82 -5.99 0.26 -0.99
C THR A 82 -7.45 0.27 -1.46
N PRO A 83 -7.73 0.67 -2.69
CA PRO A 83 -9.09 0.53 -3.25
C PRO A 83 -9.63 -0.90 -3.20
N ALA A 84 -8.76 -1.90 -3.15
CA ALA A 84 -9.17 -3.31 -2.99
C ALA A 84 -9.48 -3.68 -1.53
N GLY A 85 -9.20 -2.81 -0.55
CA GLY A 85 -9.45 -3.02 0.86
C GLY A 85 -8.18 -2.96 1.72
N PHE A 86 -8.33 -3.23 3.01
CA PHE A 86 -7.24 -3.24 3.97
C PHE A 86 -6.72 -4.68 4.12
N THR A 87 -5.61 -4.97 3.48
CA THR A 87 -5.00 -6.30 3.48
C THR A 87 -3.48 -6.23 3.57
N THR A 88 -2.86 -7.40 3.69
CA THR A 88 -1.40 -7.53 3.72
C THR A 88 -0.85 -7.59 2.30
N TYR A 89 0.16 -6.77 2.04
CA TYR A 89 0.85 -6.72 0.75
C TYR A 89 2.34 -6.96 0.94
N GLN A 90 2.96 -7.56 -0.07
CA GLN A 90 4.41 -7.63 -0.16
C GLN A 90 4.93 -6.31 -0.74
N ALA A 91 5.78 -5.64 0.01
CA ALA A 91 6.29 -4.32 -0.34
C ALA A 91 7.82 -4.28 -0.29
N HIS A 92 8.37 -3.34 -1.03
CA HIS A 92 9.80 -3.08 -1.07
C HIS A 92 10.02 -1.58 -1.08
N PHE A 93 10.93 -1.08 -0.26
CA PHE A 93 11.26 0.34 -0.30
C PHE A 93 11.91 0.70 -1.63
N LYS A 94 11.41 1.73 -2.26
CA LYS A 94 11.99 2.25 -3.51
C LYS A 94 13.25 3.04 -3.24
N SER A 95 13.30 3.72 -2.11
CA SER A 95 14.43 4.54 -1.68
C SER A 95 14.48 4.61 -0.17
N LEU A 96 15.57 5.13 0.36
CA LEU A 96 15.68 5.40 1.79
C LEU A 96 14.51 6.30 2.23
N PRO A 97 13.80 5.94 3.30
CA PRO A 97 12.79 6.83 3.86
C PRO A 97 13.36 8.22 4.08
N GLY A 98 12.58 9.25 3.78
CA GLY A 98 13.01 10.62 3.89
C GLY A 98 13.62 10.95 5.26
N PRO A 99 14.44 11.99 5.35
CA PRO A 99 15.10 12.33 6.60
C PRO A 99 14.06 12.52 7.70
N PRO A 100 14.29 11.95 8.90
CA PRO A 100 13.35 12.11 10.00
C PRO A 100 13.24 13.56 10.42
N GLU A 101 12.02 14.07 10.46
CA GLU A 101 11.73 15.42 10.93
C GLU A 101 11.13 15.36 12.32
N LEU A 102 11.69 16.14 13.23
CA LEU A 102 11.15 16.26 14.57
C LEU A 102 9.93 17.18 14.53
N THR A 103 8.75 16.60 14.78
CA THR A 103 7.50 17.33 14.89
C THR A 103 7.01 17.26 16.33
N GLN A 104 6.43 18.35 16.82
CA GLN A 104 6.08 18.42 18.23
C GLN A 104 7.32 18.15 19.10
N VAL A 105 7.18 17.91 20.38
CA VAL A 105 8.34 17.80 21.28
C VAL A 105 9.10 16.47 21.13
N SER A 106 8.43 15.40 20.72
CA SER A 106 9.02 14.05 20.76
C SER A 106 8.52 13.12 19.65
N ARG A 107 7.99 13.69 18.58
CA ARG A 107 7.47 12.90 17.45
C ARG A 107 8.39 13.01 16.24
N TRP A 108 8.64 11.90 15.61
CA TRP A 108 9.44 11.80 14.38
C TRP A 108 8.57 11.48 13.20
N ARG A 109 8.69 12.25 12.14
CA ARG A 109 7.97 12.06 10.90
C ARG A 109 8.90 11.56 9.80
N TYR A 110 8.49 10.49 9.15
CA TYR A 110 9.20 9.92 8.00
C TYR A 110 8.30 9.94 6.78
N SER A 111 8.87 10.24 5.62
CA SER A 111 8.19 10.10 4.33
C SER A 111 8.81 8.92 3.59
N ALA A 112 7.98 8.05 3.06
CA ALA A 112 8.46 6.83 2.40
C ALA A 112 7.67 6.54 1.14
N VAL A 113 8.34 5.87 0.19
CA VAL A 113 7.72 5.33 -1.01
C VAL A 113 8.08 3.85 -1.09
N VAL A 114 7.08 3.00 -1.19
CA VAL A 114 7.27 1.56 -1.37
C VAL A 114 6.65 1.11 -2.68
N GLN A 115 7.20 0.03 -3.23
CA GLN A 115 6.62 -0.66 -4.37
C GLN A 115 5.92 -1.91 -3.88
N LEU A 116 4.70 -2.12 -4.35
CA LEU A 116 3.98 -3.36 -4.11
C LEU A 116 4.30 -4.35 -5.22
N LYS A 117 4.46 -5.62 -4.85
CA LYS A 117 4.76 -6.69 -5.80
C LYS A 117 3.65 -6.87 -6.83
N GLU A 118 2.41 -6.72 -6.39
CA GLU A 118 1.24 -6.89 -7.24
C GLU A 118 0.34 -5.66 -7.16
N ARG A 119 -0.32 -5.35 -8.27
CA ARG A 119 -1.32 -4.29 -8.28
C ARG A 119 -2.48 -4.67 -7.36
N PRO A 120 -2.89 -3.79 -6.43
CA PRO A 120 -4.00 -4.08 -5.53
C PRO A 120 -5.33 -4.05 -6.31
N LEU A 121 -5.88 -5.21 -6.53
CA LEU A 121 -7.17 -5.40 -7.19
C LEU A 121 -8.04 -6.31 -6.34
N ILE A 122 -9.36 -6.13 -6.44
CA ILE A 122 -10.30 -7.06 -5.85
C ILE A 122 -10.16 -8.44 -6.52
N PRO A 123 -10.53 -9.54 -5.85
CA PRO A 123 -10.45 -10.87 -6.45
C PRO A 123 -11.15 -10.93 -7.79
N ALA A 124 -10.55 -11.66 -8.74
CA ALA A 124 -11.07 -11.78 -10.10
C ALA A 124 -12.51 -12.33 -10.11
N GLY A 125 -13.37 -11.72 -10.91
CA GLY A 125 -14.77 -12.10 -11.05
C GLY A 125 -15.74 -11.18 -10.30
N TRP A 126 -15.31 -10.53 -9.23
CA TRP A 126 -16.20 -9.62 -8.47
C TRP A 126 -16.61 -8.38 -9.28
N GLU A 127 -15.80 -7.95 -10.23
CA GLU A 127 -16.11 -6.84 -11.13
C GLU A 127 -17.35 -7.13 -12.02
N GLN A 128 -17.70 -8.39 -12.20
CA GLN A 128 -18.90 -8.79 -12.93
C GLN A 128 -20.17 -8.68 -12.07
N PHE A 129 -20.01 -8.60 -10.77
CA PHE A 129 -21.10 -8.50 -9.80
C PHE A 129 -20.91 -7.30 -8.86
N PRO A 130 -20.88 -6.08 -9.41
CA PRO A 130 -20.56 -4.90 -8.60
C PRO A 130 -21.52 -4.67 -7.44
N GLN A 131 -22.76 -5.07 -7.59
CA GLN A 131 -23.77 -4.90 -6.51
C GLN A 131 -23.41 -5.71 -5.27
N PHE A 132 -22.91 -6.93 -5.43
CA PHE A 132 -22.50 -7.76 -4.30
C PHE A 132 -21.27 -7.19 -3.60
N TRP A 133 -20.31 -6.70 -4.38
CA TRP A 133 -19.12 -6.08 -3.81
C TRP A 133 -19.44 -4.81 -3.03
N LEU A 134 -20.26 -3.92 -3.61
CA LEU A 134 -20.64 -2.65 -3.00
C LEU A 134 -21.47 -2.83 -1.73
N ASN A 135 -22.23 -3.91 -1.63
CA ASN A 135 -23.15 -4.18 -0.50
C ASN A 135 -22.58 -5.19 0.51
N LYS A 136 -21.34 -5.64 0.36
CA LYS A 136 -20.75 -6.64 1.25
C LYS A 136 -20.77 -6.21 2.73
N ASP A 137 -20.50 -4.93 2.99
CA ASP A 137 -20.49 -4.41 4.37
C ASP A 137 -21.88 -4.40 4.99
N ILE A 138 -22.92 -4.18 4.20
CA ILE A 138 -24.32 -4.24 4.66
C ILE A 138 -24.68 -5.69 5.03
N ILE A 139 -24.22 -6.65 4.22
CA ILE A 139 -24.45 -8.08 4.49
C ILE A 139 -23.73 -8.49 5.77
N ASP A 140 -22.49 -8.07 5.95
CA ASP A 140 -21.72 -8.35 7.17
C ASP A 140 -22.38 -7.75 8.42
N LEU A 141 -22.87 -6.51 8.32
CA LEU A 141 -23.61 -5.86 9.41
C LEU A 141 -24.91 -6.58 9.73
N ALA A 142 -25.63 -7.04 8.72
CA ALA A 142 -26.89 -7.79 8.90
C ALA A 142 -26.62 -9.13 9.59
N ILE A 143 -25.59 -9.87 9.16
CA ILE A 143 -25.20 -11.14 9.78
C ILE A 143 -24.79 -10.92 11.22
N ASN A 144 -23.98 -9.92 11.51
CA ASN A 144 -23.54 -9.61 12.87
C ASN A 144 -24.70 -9.18 13.78
N ARG A 145 -25.73 -8.57 13.21
CA ARG A 145 -26.91 -8.14 13.95
C ARG A 145 -27.82 -9.30 14.35
N GLU A 146 -27.92 -10.30 13.47
CA GLU A 146 -28.77 -11.47 13.70
C GLU A 146 -28.06 -12.59 14.47
N TRP A 147 -26.74 -12.51 14.60
CA TRP A 147 -25.96 -13.51 15.31
C TRP A 147 -26.11 -13.28 16.82
N PRO A 148 -26.67 -14.24 17.57
CA PRO A 148 -26.79 -14.07 19.01
C PRO A 148 -25.40 -14.04 19.66
N GLU A 149 -25.14 -13.01 20.45
CA GLU A 149 -23.96 -12.97 21.29
C GLU A 149 -24.04 -14.11 22.31
N ALA A 150 -23.03 -14.94 22.27
CA ALA A 150 -22.92 -16.03 23.24
C ALA A 150 -22.54 -15.51 24.62
#